data_720dde06c3bacc051a11c5b90d7016b7
#
_entry.id   720dde06c3bacc051a11c5b90d7016b7
#
_cell.length_a   1.000
_cell.length_b   1.000
_cell.length_c   1.000
_cell.angle_alpha   90.00
_cell.angle_beta   90.00
_cell.angle_gamma   90.00
#
_symmetry.space_group_name_H-M   'P 1'
#
loop_
_entity.id
_entity.type
_entity.pdbx_description
1 polymer ?
#
loop_
_entity_poly.entity_id
_entity_poly.type
_entity_poly.pdbx_seq_one_letter_code
_entity_poly.pdbx_strand_id
1 'polypeptide(L)'
;MPELPAGATVEVTSESGSKYQLKNVEGVYSCSCPAWRNQSLPIDRRTCKHLRQYRGEQAEQDRLGETLSPSVKSANKTTATKPPLLLAHAWDNEQDLTDWWLGEKLDGVRAYWDGQQFLSRQGNRFHAPAWFTVGLPRFPLDGELWLDRKRFQPTVSIVRRQDAGDAWKQLSYVVFDAPAIERPFEGRQTALNQIVPHGGCRFARVLTQIRCTGSDHLRQELARIEALGGEGLMLRQPESAYVVGRSSTLLKVKTFHDGEARVIGHLPGTGRHKGRLGALLVELPQGTQFAVGTGLTDAERESSPGIGSVITFRYQELTDGGVPRFPSFVRVRRDEPNVASRPQLF
;
A
#
# COMPACT_ATOMS: atom_id res chain seq x y z
N MET A 1 -31.57 21.21 19.45
CA MET A 1 -30.15 21.10 19.03
C MET A 1 -30.03 21.63 17.61
N PRO A 2 -28.94 22.23 17.21
CA PRO A 2 -28.84 22.84 15.90
C PRO A 2 -28.91 21.76 14.81
N GLU A 3 -29.90 21.83 13.97
CA GLU A 3 -29.97 21.03 12.75
C GLU A 3 -29.09 21.69 11.72
N LEU A 4 -28.23 20.94 11.04
CA LEU A 4 -27.40 21.46 9.97
C LEU A 4 -28.25 21.59 8.71
N PRO A 5 -28.63 22.80 8.26
CA PRO A 5 -29.51 22.99 7.10
C PRO A 5 -28.92 22.37 5.83
N ALA A 6 -29.78 22.02 4.88
CA ALA A 6 -29.34 21.52 3.57
C ALA A 6 -28.46 22.58 2.88
N GLY A 7 -27.33 22.18 2.33
CA GLY A 7 -26.30 23.05 1.73
C GLY A 7 -25.35 23.71 2.72
N ALA A 8 -25.58 23.63 4.04
CA ALA A 8 -24.73 24.27 5.03
C ALA A 8 -23.43 23.49 5.29
N THR A 9 -22.38 24.26 5.63
CA THR A 9 -21.09 23.75 6.11
C THR A 9 -20.75 24.41 7.43
N VAL A 10 -20.37 23.62 8.44
CA VAL A 10 -19.96 24.11 9.77
C VAL A 10 -18.61 23.53 10.14
N GLU A 11 -17.73 24.36 10.68
CA GLU A 11 -16.44 23.94 11.24
C GLU A 11 -16.62 23.52 12.70
N VAL A 12 -16.09 22.35 13.07
CA VAL A 12 -16.05 21.86 14.44
C VAL A 12 -14.63 21.55 14.85
N THR A 13 -14.29 21.84 16.11
CA THR A 13 -12.97 21.57 16.68
C THR A 13 -13.05 20.34 17.56
N SER A 14 -12.15 19.38 17.36
CA SER A 14 -12.03 18.21 18.22
C SER A 14 -11.39 18.56 19.58
N GLU A 15 -11.51 17.67 20.54
CA GLU A 15 -10.83 17.79 21.85
C GLU A 15 -9.30 17.91 21.74
N SER A 16 -8.72 17.40 20.66
CA SER A 16 -7.28 17.52 20.34
C SER A 16 -6.91 18.80 19.58
N GLY A 17 -7.86 19.74 19.40
CA GLY A 17 -7.63 21.00 18.69
C GLY A 17 -7.71 20.93 17.16
N SER A 18 -7.91 19.74 16.58
CA SER A 18 -8.02 19.59 15.12
C SER A 18 -9.37 20.08 14.61
N LYS A 19 -9.38 20.81 13.51
CA LYS A 19 -10.58 21.39 12.89
C LYS A 19 -11.12 20.47 11.79
N TYR A 20 -12.43 20.26 11.78
CA TYR A 20 -13.14 19.43 10.78
C TYR A 20 -14.37 20.15 10.26
N GLN A 21 -14.75 19.87 9.01
CA GLN A 21 -15.95 20.41 8.39
C GLN A 21 -17.08 19.39 8.40
N LEU A 22 -18.23 19.80 8.89
CA LEU A 22 -19.49 19.08 8.73
C LEU A 22 -20.26 19.69 7.56
N LYS A 23 -20.88 18.85 6.73
CA LYS A 23 -21.71 19.30 5.59
C LYS A 23 -23.02 18.49 5.56
N ASN A 24 -24.08 19.14 5.16
CA ASN A 24 -25.34 18.50 4.80
C ASN A 24 -25.63 18.80 3.33
N VAL A 25 -25.65 17.77 2.49
CA VAL A 25 -26.04 17.87 1.09
C VAL A 25 -27.29 17.00 0.90
N GLU A 26 -28.44 17.66 0.71
CA GLU A 26 -29.73 17.00 0.48
C GLU A 26 -30.07 15.90 1.52
N GLY A 27 -29.80 16.14 2.79
CA GLY A 27 -30.05 15.16 3.87
C GLY A 27 -28.90 14.18 4.12
N VAL A 28 -27.86 14.18 3.28
CA VAL A 28 -26.65 13.37 3.48
C VAL A 28 -25.64 14.17 4.29
N TYR A 29 -25.40 13.71 5.51
CA TYR A 29 -24.43 14.34 6.43
C TYR A 29 -23.05 13.77 6.27
N SER A 30 -22.03 14.64 6.18
CA SER A 30 -20.64 14.27 6.03
C SER A 30 -19.73 14.99 7.02
N CYS A 31 -18.57 14.40 7.31
CA CYS A 31 -17.52 15.00 8.13
C CYS A 31 -16.15 14.78 7.48
N SER A 32 -15.30 15.80 7.50
CA SER A 32 -13.93 15.66 6.97
C SER A 32 -12.97 14.85 7.86
N CYS A 33 -13.39 14.37 9.04
CA CYS A 33 -12.52 13.61 9.95
C CYS A 33 -12.19 12.21 9.42
N PRO A 34 -11.01 11.64 9.81
CA PRO A 34 -10.63 10.29 9.40
C PRO A 34 -11.64 9.20 9.83
N ALA A 35 -12.25 9.34 11.01
CA ALA A 35 -13.23 8.39 11.52
C ALA A 35 -14.51 8.33 10.66
N TRP A 36 -14.87 9.39 9.96
CA TRP A 36 -15.98 9.40 9.00
C TRP A 36 -15.53 8.92 7.61
N ARG A 37 -14.37 9.40 7.15
CA ARG A 37 -13.86 9.07 5.80
C ARG A 37 -13.52 7.59 5.62
N ASN A 38 -13.01 6.96 6.66
CA ASN A 38 -12.50 5.59 6.61
C ASN A 38 -13.53 4.51 6.97
N GLN A 39 -14.83 4.87 7.07
CA GLN A 39 -15.89 3.89 7.28
C GLN A 39 -16.22 3.12 6.01
N SER A 40 -16.52 1.83 6.17
CA SER A 40 -16.97 0.94 5.10
C SER A 40 -18.47 1.05 4.82
N LEU A 41 -19.19 1.91 5.54
CA LEU A 41 -20.63 2.12 5.39
C LEU A 41 -20.95 3.00 4.17
N PRO A 42 -22.13 2.85 3.56
CA PRO A 42 -22.67 3.81 2.58
C PRO A 42 -22.66 5.22 3.15
N ILE A 43 -22.48 6.23 2.28
CA ILE A 43 -22.25 7.63 2.69
C ILE A 43 -23.40 8.15 3.57
N ASP A 44 -24.63 7.81 3.24
CA ASP A 44 -25.85 8.17 3.96
C ASP A 44 -25.95 7.54 5.35
N ARG A 45 -25.23 6.45 5.60
CA ARG A 45 -25.17 5.72 6.87
C ARG A 45 -23.90 5.98 7.69
N ARG A 46 -22.99 6.80 7.21
CA ARG A 46 -21.77 7.14 7.96
C ARG A 46 -22.06 8.13 9.06
N THR A 47 -21.41 7.93 10.22
CA THR A 47 -21.43 8.87 11.34
C THR A 47 -20.05 8.93 12.02
N CYS A 48 -19.85 9.92 12.87
CA CYS A 48 -18.66 10.05 13.71
C CYS A 48 -18.98 10.85 14.96
N LYS A 49 -18.06 10.88 15.93
CA LYS A 49 -18.25 11.63 17.17
C LYS A 49 -18.62 13.11 16.92
N HIS A 50 -18.08 13.74 15.87
CA HIS A 50 -18.35 15.15 15.57
C HIS A 50 -19.79 15.37 15.05
N LEU A 51 -20.32 14.47 14.21
CA LEU A 51 -21.73 14.52 13.80
C LEU A 51 -22.68 14.27 14.98
N ARG A 52 -22.38 13.28 15.83
CA ARG A 52 -23.17 12.97 17.03
C ARG A 52 -23.13 14.11 18.03
N GLN A 53 -21.97 14.72 18.25
CA GLN A 53 -21.81 15.86 19.14
C GLN A 53 -22.55 17.10 18.63
N TYR A 54 -22.54 17.35 17.32
CA TYR A 54 -23.19 18.50 16.71
C TYR A 54 -24.71 18.37 16.63
N ARG A 55 -25.21 17.23 16.11
CA ARG A 55 -26.63 16.99 15.89
C ARG A 55 -27.35 16.39 17.09
N GLY A 56 -26.62 15.82 18.03
CA GLY A 56 -27.12 15.03 19.14
C GLY A 56 -27.20 13.53 18.82
N GLU A 57 -26.97 12.71 19.84
CA GLU A 57 -26.93 11.26 19.73
C GLU A 57 -28.26 10.69 19.20
N GLN A 58 -29.41 11.21 19.70
CA GLN A 58 -30.74 10.75 19.29
C GLN A 58 -31.02 11.04 17.81
N ALA A 59 -30.74 12.24 17.33
CA ALA A 59 -30.93 12.62 15.94
C ALA A 59 -30.07 11.80 14.95
N GLU A 60 -28.85 11.38 15.39
CA GLU A 60 -28.02 10.47 14.61
C GLU A 60 -28.51 9.02 14.69
N GLN A 61 -29.07 8.57 15.83
CA GLN A 61 -29.71 7.27 15.94
C GLN A 61 -30.95 7.17 15.07
N ASP A 62 -31.82 8.17 15.08
CA ASP A 62 -33.04 8.19 14.28
C ASP A 62 -32.72 8.14 12.77
N ARG A 63 -31.65 8.86 12.34
CA ARG A 63 -31.19 8.83 10.96
C ARG A 63 -30.62 7.48 10.54
N LEU A 64 -29.94 6.79 11.45
CA LEU A 64 -29.24 5.53 11.16
C LEU A 64 -30.13 4.29 11.35
N GLY A 65 -31.28 4.43 11.99
CA GLY A 65 -32.18 3.36 12.42
C GLY A 65 -31.66 2.63 13.67
N GLU A 66 -32.53 1.91 14.35
CA GLU A 66 -32.28 1.24 15.65
C GLU A 66 -31.13 0.21 15.66
N THR A 67 -30.47 -0.04 14.55
CA THR A 67 -29.45 -1.10 14.42
C THR A 67 -28.04 -0.70 14.83
N LEU A 68 -27.81 0.52 15.32
CA LEU A 68 -26.47 0.97 15.73
C LEU A 68 -26.45 1.56 17.16
N SER A 69 -26.82 0.77 18.18
CA SER A 69 -26.51 1.11 19.56
C SER A 69 -24.99 1.10 19.79
N PRO A 70 -24.40 2.17 20.39
CA PRO A 70 -22.95 2.30 20.55
C PRO A 70 -22.33 1.42 21.65
N SER A 71 -23.05 0.49 22.23
CA SER A 71 -22.54 -0.37 23.33
C SER A 71 -22.26 -1.81 22.94
N VAL A 72 -22.31 -2.16 21.68
CA VAL A 72 -21.68 -3.40 21.22
C VAL A 72 -20.26 -3.04 20.79
N LYS A 73 -19.32 -3.02 21.75
CA LYS A 73 -17.93 -3.39 21.43
C LYS A 73 -18.07 -4.58 20.50
N SER A 74 -17.74 -4.39 19.24
CA SER A 74 -17.83 -5.35 18.16
C SER A 74 -17.47 -6.77 18.65
N ALA A 75 -18.46 -7.54 19.07
CA ALA A 75 -18.40 -8.98 19.25
C ALA A 75 -18.72 -9.71 17.94
N ASN A 76 -18.80 -8.99 16.83
CA ASN A 76 -18.71 -9.51 15.48
C ASN A 76 -17.64 -8.74 14.71
N LYS A 77 -16.41 -8.65 15.22
CA LYS A 77 -15.27 -9.02 14.40
C LYS A 77 -15.51 -10.48 14.04
N THR A 78 -16.19 -10.78 12.97
CA THR A 78 -15.67 -11.82 12.09
C THR A 78 -14.23 -11.41 11.95
N THR A 79 -13.35 -12.09 12.64
CA THR A 79 -11.91 -11.99 12.44
C THR A 79 -11.77 -12.31 10.97
N ALA A 80 -11.69 -11.26 10.13
CA ALA A 80 -11.40 -11.45 8.72
C ALA A 80 -10.07 -12.20 8.74
N THR A 81 -10.18 -13.52 8.59
CA THR A 81 -9.03 -14.39 8.69
C THR A 81 -8.12 -13.95 7.57
N LYS A 82 -6.94 -13.45 7.92
CA LYS A 82 -5.99 -12.99 6.91
C LYS A 82 -5.73 -14.16 5.96
N PRO A 83 -5.77 -13.93 4.66
CA PRO A 83 -5.49 -14.99 3.71
C PRO A 83 -4.08 -15.57 3.94
N PRO A 84 -3.89 -16.88 3.73
CA PRO A 84 -2.63 -17.56 3.95
C PRO A 84 -1.62 -17.20 2.85
N LEU A 85 -0.99 -16.05 2.96
CA LEU A 85 -0.11 -15.49 1.93
C LEU A 85 1.36 -15.85 2.17
N LEU A 86 2.05 -16.22 1.10
CA LEU A 86 3.50 -16.26 1.03
C LEU A 86 4.05 -14.84 0.86
N LEU A 87 5.06 -14.48 1.66
CA LEU A 87 5.66 -13.14 1.68
C LEU A 87 7.15 -13.21 1.37
N ALA A 88 7.62 -12.24 0.59
CA ALA A 88 9.01 -12.15 0.15
C ALA A 88 9.94 -11.53 1.20
N HIS A 89 11.20 -12.01 1.23
CA HIS A 89 12.34 -11.24 1.74
C HIS A 89 12.89 -10.28 0.67
N ALA A 90 13.65 -9.27 1.09
CA ALA A 90 14.50 -8.56 0.15
C ALA A 90 15.73 -9.42 -0.16
N TRP A 91 16.18 -9.43 -1.41
CA TRP A 91 17.45 -10.02 -1.76
C TRP A 91 18.58 -9.15 -1.19
N ASP A 92 19.58 -9.79 -0.61
CA ASP A 92 20.75 -9.16 0.04
C ASP A 92 21.97 -8.99 -0.88
N ASN A 93 21.88 -9.45 -2.12
CA ASN A 93 22.94 -9.53 -3.13
C ASN A 93 24.03 -10.59 -2.84
N GLU A 94 23.85 -11.46 -1.87
CA GLU A 94 24.84 -12.49 -1.52
C GLU A 94 24.47 -13.85 -2.12
N GLN A 95 23.16 -14.15 -2.17
CA GLN A 95 22.69 -15.44 -2.66
C GLN A 95 22.78 -15.55 -4.19
N ASP A 96 23.34 -16.65 -4.69
CA ASP A 96 23.28 -17.02 -6.12
C ASP A 96 21.82 -17.36 -6.50
N LEU A 97 21.34 -16.69 -7.53
CA LEU A 97 19.97 -16.82 -8.03
C LEU A 97 19.91 -17.52 -9.39
N THR A 98 20.98 -18.21 -9.79
CA THR A 98 20.98 -19.06 -10.98
C THR A 98 19.85 -20.10 -10.88
N ASP A 99 19.13 -20.31 -11.97
CA ASP A 99 17.94 -21.16 -12.09
C ASP A 99 16.68 -20.70 -11.33
N TRP A 100 16.72 -19.60 -10.59
CA TRP A 100 15.50 -19.06 -10.00
C TRP A 100 14.55 -18.52 -11.08
N TRP A 101 13.27 -18.48 -10.74
CA TRP A 101 12.24 -17.90 -11.61
C TRP A 101 12.11 -16.40 -11.36
N LEU A 102 12.24 -15.62 -12.44
CA LEU A 102 12.04 -14.18 -12.43
C LEU A 102 10.64 -13.84 -12.93
N GLY A 103 9.92 -13.02 -12.20
CA GLY A 103 8.69 -12.38 -12.64
C GLY A 103 8.71 -10.89 -12.34
N GLU A 104 8.00 -10.09 -13.11
CA GLU A 104 7.86 -8.68 -12.82
C GLU A 104 7.18 -8.48 -11.46
N LYS A 105 7.73 -7.58 -10.65
CA LYS A 105 7.06 -7.10 -9.44
C LYS A 105 6.05 -6.03 -9.81
N LEU A 106 4.80 -6.41 -9.87
CA LEU A 106 3.71 -5.51 -10.22
C LEU A 106 3.46 -4.49 -9.11
N ASP A 107 3.29 -3.22 -9.47
CA ASP A 107 2.86 -2.14 -8.57
C ASP A 107 1.34 -1.99 -8.64
N GLY A 108 0.64 -2.96 -8.09
CA GLY A 108 -0.81 -3.05 -8.04
C GLY A 108 -1.34 -3.26 -6.62
N VAL A 109 -2.45 -3.95 -6.52
CA VAL A 109 -3.08 -4.30 -5.25
C VAL A 109 -3.16 -5.81 -5.14
N ARG A 110 -2.33 -6.42 -4.25
CA ARG A 110 -2.37 -7.86 -4.02
C ARG A 110 -3.76 -8.30 -3.62
N ALA A 111 -4.28 -9.27 -4.36
CA ALA A 111 -5.60 -9.83 -4.18
C ALA A 111 -5.53 -11.35 -4.13
N TYR A 112 -5.97 -11.91 -3.01
CA TYR A 112 -6.14 -13.34 -2.83
C TYR A 112 -7.57 -13.70 -3.25
N TRP A 113 -7.70 -14.55 -4.24
CA TRP A 113 -8.97 -15.16 -4.63
C TRP A 113 -9.20 -16.39 -3.76
N ASP A 114 -10.29 -16.46 -3.01
CA ASP A 114 -10.57 -17.59 -2.10
C ASP A 114 -11.42 -18.70 -2.77
N GLY A 115 -11.75 -18.53 -4.04
CA GLY A 115 -12.66 -19.39 -4.81
C GLY A 115 -14.05 -18.78 -5.01
N GLN A 116 -14.35 -17.64 -4.35
CA GLN A 116 -15.62 -16.94 -4.42
C GLN A 116 -15.48 -15.40 -4.47
N GLN A 117 -14.46 -14.84 -3.81
CA GLN A 117 -14.26 -13.40 -3.69
C GLN A 117 -12.79 -13.03 -3.56
N PHE A 118 -12.46 -11.79 -3.88
CA PHE A 118 -11.13 -11.27 -3.63
C PHE A 118 -10.98 -10.73 -2.21
N LEU A 119 -9.85 -11.09 -1.57
CA LEU A 119 -9.45 -10.62 -0.25
C LEU A 119 -8.12 -9.85 -0.34
N SER A 120 -8.06 -8.74 0.38
CA SER A 120 -6.81 -8.02 0.58
C SER A 120 -5.86 -8.80 1.49
N ARG A 121 -4.59 -8.40 1.56
CA ARG A 121 -3.61 -8.93 2.52
C ARG A 121 -4.08 -8.85 3.99
N GLN A 122 -4.99 -7.94 4.31
CA GLN A 122 -5.56 -7.78 5.66
C GLN A 122 -6.81 -8.64 5.89
N GLY A 123 -7.31 -9.34 4.85
CA GLY A 123 -8.56 -10.09 4.89
C GLY A 123 -9.80 -9.25 4.52
N ASN A 124 -9.63 -7.98 4.16
CA ASN A 124 -10.77 -7.18 3.72
C ASN A 124 -11.20 -7.59 2.31
N ARG A 125 -12.51 -7.69 2.09
CA ARG A 125 -13.08 -8.01 0.79
C ARG A 125 -12.91 -6.85 -0.20
N PHE A 126 -12.58 -7.18 -1.45
CA PHE A 126 -12.72 -6.28 -2.59
C PHE A 126 -14.04 -6.56 -3.31
N HIS A 127 -14.79 -5.52 -3.61
CA HIS A 127 -16.12 -5.62 -4.22
C HIS A 127 -16.01 -5.67 -5.75
N ALA A 128 -15.42 -6.76 -6.27
CA ALA A 128 -15.34 -6.99 -7.70
C ALA A 128 -16.74 -7.27 -8.27
N PRO A 129 -17.06 -6.74 -9.48
CA PRO A 129 -18.30 -7.08 -10.16
C PRO A 129 -18.33 -8.56 -10.54
N ALA A 130 -19.51 -9.16 -10.57
CA ALA A 130 -19.65 -10.58 -10.92
C ALA A 130 -19.05 -10.91 -12.30
N TRP A 131 -19.23 -10.03 -13.29
CA TRP A 131 -18.66 -10.20 -14.63
C TRP A 131 -17.13 -10.20 -14.67
N PHE A 132 -16.46 -9.60 -13.67
CA PHE A 132 -14.99 -9.60 -13.58
C PHE A 132 -14.44 -10.96 -13.11
N THR A 133 -15.21 -11.69 -12.31
CA THR A 133 -14.80 -12.97 -11.70
C THR A 133 -15.31 -14.20 -12.43
N VAL A 134 -16.17 -14.02 -13.44
CA VAL A 134 -16.63 -15.14 -14.27
C VAL A 134 -15.46 -15.87 -14.89
N GLY A 135 -15.44 -17.20 -14.76
CA GLY A 135 -14.37 -18.05 -15.29
C GLY A 135 -13.17 -18.23 -14.35
N LEU A 136 -13.12 -17.57 -13.19
CA LEU A 136 -12.14 -17.90 -12.17
C LEU A 136 -12.47 -19.26 -11.51
N PRO A 137 -11.47 -20.08 -11.15
CA PRO A 137 -11.68 -21.39 -10.53
C PRO A 137 -12.27 -21.26 -9.12
N ARG A 138 -12.90 -22.34 -8.65
CA ARG A 138 -13.45 -22.41 -7.28
C ARG A 138 -12.42 -22.79 -6.22
N PHE A 139 -11.16 -22.55 -6.45
CA PHE A 139 -10.08 -22.76 -5.49
C PHE A 139 -9.18 -21.51 -5.43
N PRO A 140 -8.38 -21.38 -4.35
CA PRO A 140 -7.58 -20.18 -4.12
C PRO A 140 -6.53 -19.91 -5.19
N LEU A 141 -6.43 -18.62 -5.57
CA LEU A 141 -5.36 -18.05 -6.40
C LEU A 141 -4.71 -16.87 -5.67
N ASP A 142 -3.44 -16.68 -5.90
CA ASP A 142 -2.69 -15.53 -5.40
C ASP A 142 -2.23 -14.68 -6.58
N GLY A 143 -2.55 -13.40 -6.55
CA GLY A 143 -2.30 -12.51 -7.69
C GLY A 143 -2.36 -11.04 -7.32
N GLU A 144 -2.28 -10.21 -8.34
CA GLU A 144 -2.32 -8.76 -8.24
C GLU A 144 -3.46 -8.21 -9.10
N LEU A 145 -4.30 -7.37 -8.54
CA LEU A 145 -5.18 -6.50 -9.31
C LEU A 145 -4.34 -5.33 -9.83
N TRP A 146 -4.20 -5.23 -11.13
CA TRP A 146 -3.23 -4.37 -11.78
C TRP A 146 -3.82 -3.65 -12.99
N LEU A 147 -3.55 -2.37 -13.10
CA LEU A 147 -3.97 -1.54 -14.22
C LEU A 147 -2.86 -1.50 -15.28
N ASP A 148 -1.72 -0.95 -14.87
CA ASP A 148 -0.50 -0.81 -15.66
C ASP A 148 0.63 -0.31 -14.76
N ARG A 149 1.86 -0.20 -15.27
CA ARG A 149 3.01 0.39 -14.59
C ARG A 149 2.74 1.86 -14.25
N LYS A 150 3.28 2.32 -13.11
CA LYS A 150 3.07 3.69 -12.58
C LYS A 150 1.60 4.07 -12.37
N ARG A 151 0.70 3.10 -12.26
CA ARG A 151 -0.74 3.31 -12.08
C ARG A 151 -1.27 2.81 -10.72
N PHE A 152 -0.41 2.75 -9.72
CA PHE A 152 -0.79 2.27 -8.38
C PHE A 152 -1.97 3.04 -7.77
N GLN A 153 -1.91 4.38 -7.75
CA GLN A 153 -2.97 5.19 -7.14
C GLN A 153 -4.33 5.03 -7.83
N PRO A 154 -4.44 5.08 -9.17
CA PRO A 154 -5.67 4.74 -9.87
C PRO A 154 -6.14 3.31 -9.57
N THR A 155 -5.23 2.32 -9.54
CA THR A 155 -5.56 0.92 -9.19
C THR A 155 -6.19 0.85 -7.80
N VAL A 156 -5.57 1.44 -6.79
CA VAL A 156 -6.09 1.50 -5.41
C VAL A 156 -7.46 2.20 -5.36
N SER A 157 -7.62 3.30 -6.11
CA SER A 157 -8.88 4.04 -6.17
C SER A 157 -10.03 3.16 -6.69
N ILE A 158 -9.79 2.35 -7.74
CA ILE A 158 -10.81 1.44 -8.30
C ILE A 158 -11.12 0.31 -7.31
N VAL A 159 -10.09 -0.36 -6.81
CA VAL A 159 -10.24 -1.58 -5.99
C VAL A 159 -10.89 -1.32 -4.63
N ARG A 160 -10.68 -0.12 -4.06
CA ARG A 160 -11.25 0.26 -2.75
C ARG A 160 -12.70 0.74 -2.81
N ARG A 161 -13.25 0.97 -4.00
CA ARG A 161 -14.64 1.35 -4.14
C ARG A 161 -15.57 0.20 -3.72
N GLN A 162 -16.68 0.55 -3.10
CA GLN A 162 -17.71 -0.41 -2.74
C GLN A 162 -18.72 -0.62 -3.89
N ASP A 163 -18.82 0.36 -4.78
CA ASP A 163 -19.56 0.25 -6.02
C ASP A 163 -18.71 -0.52 -7.05
N ALA A 164 -19.16 -1.70 -7.38
CA ALA A 164 -18.58 -2.57 -8.40
C ALA A 164 -18.87 -2.02 -9.82
N GLY A 165 -18.30 -0.86 -10.14
CA GLY A 165 -18.60 -0.15 -11.37
C GLY A 165 -17.71 -0.53 -12.56
N ASP A 166 -17.98 0.10 -13.71
CA ASP A 166 -17.31 -0.13 -15.00
C ASP A 166 -15.79 0.14 -14.96
N ALA A 167 -15.30 0.89 -13.97
CA ALA A 167 -13.86 1.12 -13.80
C ALA A 167 -13.04 -0.18 -13.66
N TRP A 168 -13.66 -1.27 -13.19
CA TRP A 168 -13.03 -2.59 -13.12
C TRP A 168 -12.66 -3.17 -14.48
N LYS A 169 -13.27 -2.70 -15.58
CA LYS A 169 -12.91 -3.10 -16.94
C LYS A 169 -11.47 -2.74 -17.35
N GLN A 170 -10.87 -1.79 -16.63
CA GLN A 170 -9.50 -1.36 -16.84
C GLN A 170 -8.48 -2.25 -16.12
N LEU A 171 -8.93 -3.04 -15.13
CA LEU A 171 -8.06 -3.89 -14.33
C LEU A 171 -7.83 -5.25 -15.00
N SER A 172 -6.67 -5.82 -14.71
CA SER A 172 -6.38 -7.25 -14.91
C SER A 172 -6.08 -7.90 -13.57
N TYR A 173 -6.54 -9.14 -13.37
CA TYR A 173 -6.08 -9.99 -12.29
C TYR A 173 -4.90 -10.82 -12.78
N VAL A 174 -3.69 -10.43 -12.38
CA VAL A 174 -2.45 -11.11 -12.80
C VAL A 174 -2.09 -12.14 -11.75
N VAL A 175 -2.34 -13.41 -12.07
CA VAL A 175 -2.14 -14.54 -11.18
C VAL A 175 -0.69 -14.99 -11.20
N PHE A 176 -0.06 -15.15 -10.05
CA PHE A 176 1.34 -15.58 -9.97
C PHE A 176 1.53 -16.87 -9.15
N ASP A 177 0.53 -17.31 -8.36
CA ASP A 177 0.60 -18.61 -7.67
C ASP A 177 -0.81 -19.19 -7.40
N ALA A 178 -0.86 -20.50 -7.11
CA ALA A 178 -2.07 -21.24 -6.79
C ALA A 178 -1.87 -22.05 -5.48
N PRO A 179 -2.13 -21.44 -4.31
CA PRO A 179 -1.83 -22.02 -3.00
C PRO A 179 -2.45 -23.38 -2.72
N ALA A 180 -3.60 -23.67 -3.31
CA ALA A 180 -4.33 -24.93 -3.12
C ALA A 180 -3.76 -26.10 -3.92
N ILE A 181 -2.85 -25.86 -4.86
CA ILE A 181 -2.23 -26.90 -5.65
C ILE A 181 -0.97 -27.40 -4.92
N GLU A 182 -1.05 -28.57 -4.32
CA GLU A 182 0.05 -29.21 -3.57
C GLU A 182 1.13 -29.77 -4.52
N ARG A 183 1.84 -28.88 -5.22
CA ARG A 183 2.93 -29.17 -6.14
C ARG A 183 4.08 -28.18 -5.95
N PRO A 184 5.31 -28.53 -6.39
CA PRO A 184 6.39 -27.57 -6.57
C PRO A 184 5.96 -26.38 -7.44
N PHE A 185 6.69 -25.25 -7.34
CA PHE A 185 6.32 -24.00 -8.03
C PHE A 185 6.06 -24.21 -9.53
N GLU A 186 6.90 -24.95 -10.23
CA GLU A 186 6.77 -25.26 -11.65
C GLU A 186 5.48 -26.02 -11.97
N GLY A 187 5.13 -26.97 -11.11
CA GLY A 187 3.89 -27.73 -11.25
C GLY A 187 2.65 -26.86 -11.06
N ARG A 188 2.73 -25.85 -10.15
CA ARG A 188 1.66 -24.86 -9.95
C ARG A 188 1.58 -23.90 -11.13
N GLN A 189 2.73 -23.45 -11.69
CA GLN A 189 2.77 -22.59 -12.89
C GLN A 189 2.22 -23.33 -14.12
N THR A 190 2.57 -24.59 -14.31
CA THR A 190 2.01 -25.41 -15.38
C THR A 190 0.49 -25.51 -15.26
N ALA A 191 -0.03 -25.79 -14.08
CA ALA A 191 -1.47 -25.83 -13.83
C ALA A 191 -2.15 -24.48 -14.07
N LEU A 192 -1.56 -23.37 -13.60
CA LEU A 192 -2.08 -22.02 -13.83
C LEU A 192 -2.17 -21.68 -15.31
N ASN A 193 -1.14 -21.99 -16.09
CA ASN A 193 -1.12 -21.74 -17.55
C ASN A 193 -2.15 -22.57 -18.32
N GLN A 194 -2.62 -23.68 -17.74
CA GLN A 194 -3.75 -24.43 -18.28
C GLN A 194 -5.10 -23.89 -17.81
N ILE A 195 -5.25 -23.65 -16.51
CA ILE A 195 -6.56 -23.33 -15.90
C ILE A 195 -7.02 -21.91 -16.21
N VAL A 196 -6.14 -20.91 -16.09
CA VAL A 196 -6.54 -19.49 -16.21
C VAL A 196 -7.02 -19.16 -17.63
N PRO A 197 -6.32 -19.52 -18.71
CA PRO A 197 -6.81 -19.25 -20.06
C PRO A 197 -8.08 -20.05 -20.41
N HIS A 198 -8.17 -21.33 -20.00
CA HIS A 198 -9.32 -22.19 -20.31
C HIS A 198 -10.55 -21.91 -19.44
N GLY A 199 -10.37 -21.27 -18.28
CA GLY A 199 -11.49 -20.87 -17.42
C GLY A 199 -12.38 -19.78 -18.03
N GLY A 200 -11.93 -19.13 -19.10
CA GLY A 200 -12.69 -18.10 -19.80
C GLY A 200 -12.80 -16.76 -19.05
N CYS A 201 -12.03 -16.54 -18.01
CA CYS A 201 -11.99 -15.25 -17.34
C CYS A 201 -11.23 -14.22 -18.20
N ARG A 202 -11.97 -13.32 -18.82
CA ARG A 202 -11.42 -12.28 -19.71
C ARG A 202 -10.42 -11.36 -19.02
N PHE A 203 -10.54 -11.19 -17.70
CA PHE A 203 -9.78 -10.21 -16.92
C PHE A 203 -8.62 -10.85 -16.14
N ALA A 204 -8.43 -12.19 -16.25
CA ALA A 204 -7.35 -12.88 -15.60
C ALA A 204 -6.28 -13.36 -16.59
N ARG A 205 -5.02 -13.26 -16.19
CA ARG A 205 -3.88 -13.82 -16.91
C ARG A 205 -2.81 -14.29 -15.94
N VAL A 206 -1.99 -15.22 -16.35
CA VAL A 206 -0.84 -15.68 -15.57
C VAL A 206 0.34 -14.71 -15.74
N LEU A 207 1.05 -14.44 -14.65
CA LEU A 207 2.31 -13.68 -14.70
C LEU A 207 3.38 -14.49 -15.43
N THR A 208 3.99 -13.88 -16.44
CA THR A 208 5.12 -14.51 -17.14
C THR A 208 6.30 -14.68 -16.20
N GLN A 209 6.86 -15.89 -16.19
CA GLN A 209 8.04 -16.26 -15.42
C GLN A 209 9.16 -16.68 -16.39
N ILE A 210 10.38 -16.22 -16.16
CA ILE A 210 11.56 -16.62 -16.93
C ILE A 210 12.64 -17.18 -16.01
N ARG A 211 13.51 -18.06 -16.50
CA ARG A 211 14.63 -18.60 -15.73
C ARG A 211 15.77 -17.58 -15.64
N CYS A 212 16.27 -17.36 -14.43
CA CYS A 212 17.48 -16.58 -14.17
C CYS A 212 18.71 -17.41 -14.56
N THR A 213 19.59 -16.86 -15.40
CA THR A 213 20.84 -17.50 -15.80
C THR A 213 22.06 -16.99 -15.06
N GLY A 214 21.85 -16.20 -14.01
CA GLY A 214 22.89 -15.65 -13.15
C GLY A 214 22.70 -14.16 -12.87
N SER A 215 23.62 -13.59 -12.11
CA SER A 215 23.52 -12.21 -11.60
C SER A 215 23.49 -11.14 -12.70
N ASP A 216 24.17 -11.36 -13.81
CA ASP A 216 24.17 -10.39 -14.93
C ASP A 216 22.82 -10.39 -15.66
N HIS A 217 22.22 -11.57 -15.88
CA HIS A 217 20.87 -11.67 -16.42
C HIS A 217 19.85 -10.99 -15.48
N LEU A 218 19.95 -11.21 -14.18
CA LEU A 218 19.09 -10.54 -13.20
C LEU A 218 19.18 -9.01 -13.30
N ARG A 219 20.41 -8.46 -13.38
CA ARG A 219 20.61 -7.01 -13.52
C ARG A 219 20.06 -6.47 -14.83
N GLN A 220 20.28 -7.18 -15.94
CA GLN A 220 19.73 -6.80 -17.26
C GLN A 220 18.22 -6.79 -17.24
N GLU A 221 17.60 -7.82 -16.67
CA GLU A 221 16.14 -7.93 -16.60
C GLU A 221 15.53 -6.88 -15.65
N LEU A 222 16.19 -6.60 -14.51
CA LEU A 222 15.80 -5.54 -13.62
C LEU A 222 15.83 -4.17 -14.34
N ALA A 223 16.93 -3.86 -15.02
CA ALA A 223 17.06 -2.61 -15.77
C ALA A 223 16.01 -2.51 -16.91
N ARG A 224 15.71 -3.63 -17.58
CA ARG A 224 14.66 -3.69 -18.62
C ARG A 224 13.28 -3.37 -18.05
N ILE A 225 12.92 -3.97 -16.90
CA ILE A 225 11.62 -3.75 -16.24
C ILE A 225 11.51 -2.30 -15.76
N GLU A 226 12.57 -1.76 -15.17
CA GLU A 226 12.61 -0.36 -14.70
C GLU A 226 12.52 0.64 -15.86
N ALA A 227 13.20 0.39 -16.98
CA ALA A 227 13.08 1.22 -18.18
C ALA A 227 11.66 1.27 -18.73
N LEU A 228 10.89 0.19 -18.56
CA LEU A 228 9.45 0.14 -18.87
C LEU A 228 8.57 0.79 -17.80
N GLY A 229 9.16 1.28 -16.71
CA GLY A 229 8.45 1.89 -15.58
C GLY A 229 7.91 0.90 -14.56
N GLY A 230 8.39 -0.35 -14.56
CA GLY A 230 8.06 -1.37 -13.56
C GLY A 230 8.76 -1.13 -12.23
N GLU A 231 8.27 -1.79 -11.17
CA GLU A 231 8.74 -1.60 -9.78
C GLU A 231 10.00 -2.40 -9.47
N GLY A 232 10.29 -3.47 -10.21
CA GLY A 232 11.37 -4.40 -9.97
C GLY A 232 11.01 -5.84 -10.31
N LEU A 233 11.66 -6.78 -9.66
CA LEU A 233 11.48 -8.21 -9.89
C LEU A 233 11.09 -8.97 -8.62
N MET A 234 10.35 -10.05 -8.81
CA MET A 234 10.13 -11.10 -7.82
C MET A 234 10.87 -12.36 -8.28
N LEU A 235 11.55 -13.01 -7.33
CA LEU A 235 12.29 -14.23 -7.60
C LEU A 235 11.70 -15.39 -6.79
N ARG A 236 11.48 -16.50 -7.45
CA ARG A 236 10.97 -17.71 -6.85
C ARG A 236 11.98 -18.84 -6.96
N GLN A 237 12.28 -19.46 -5.82
CA GLN A 237 13.17 -20.62 -5.77
C GLN A 237 12.54 -21.79 -6.56
N PRO A 238 13.32 -22.47 -7.40
CA PRO A 238 12.88 -23.70 -8.07
C PRO A 238 12.36 -24.74 -7.07
N GLU A 239 11.39 -25.52 -7.52
CA GLU A 239 10.79 -26.65 -6.78
C GLU A 239 10.21 -26.28 -5.40
N SER A 240 10.08 -24.97 -5.10
CA SER A 240 9.63 -24.54 -3.79
C SER A 240 8.11 -24.74 -3.58
N ALA A 241 7.75 -25.16 -2.37
CA ALA A 241 6.36 -25.18 -1.92
C ALA A 241 5.80 -23.78 -1.71
N TYR A 242 4.47 -23.66 -1.67
CA TYR A 242 3.81 -22.43 -1.21
C TYR A 242 3.76 -22.43 0.32
N VAL A 243 4.62 -21.65 0.96
CA VAL A 243 4.73 -21.56 2.42
C VAL A 243 4.07 -20.29 2.92
N VAL A 244 3.12 -20.41 3.86
CA VAL A 244 2.45 -19.27 4.45
C VAL A 244 3.42 -18.48 5.34
N GLY A 245 3.43 -17.16 5.18
CA GLY A 245 4.33 -16.29 5.93
C GLY A 245 5.54 -15.85 5.11
N ARG A 246 6.52 -15.26 5.78
CA ARG A 246 7.75 -14.80 5.13
C ARG A 246 8.71 -15.96 4.89
N SER A 247 9.18 -16.09 3.66
CA SER A 247 10.04 -17.20 3.26
C SER A 247 11.20 -16.72 2.39
N SER A 248 12.36 -17.32 2.57
CA SER A 248 13.53 -17.13 1.71
C SER A 248 13.37 -17.75 0.31
N THR A 249 12.34 -18.56 0.09
CA THR A 249 12.03 -19.13 -1.23
C THR A 249 11.36 -18.13 -2.18
N LEU A 250 11.01 -16.93 -1.67
CA LEU A 250 10.49 -15.82 -2.46
C LEU A 250 11.26 -14.55 -2.10
N LEU A 251 11.92 -13.96 -3.07
CA LEU A 251 12.70 -12.75 -2.91
C LEU A 251 12.13 -11.63 -3.77
N LYS A 252 12.35 -10.42 -3.34
CA LYS A 252 12.08 -9.19 -4.11
C LYS A 252 13.38 -8.45 -4.38
N VAL A 253 13.54 -8.00 -5.61
CA VAL A 253 14.67 -7.18 -6.07
C VAL A 253 14.12 -5.88 -6.61
N LYS A 254 14.71 -4.78 -6.16
CA LYS A 254 14.39 -3.42 -6.60
C LYS A 254 15.67 -2.62 -6.60
N THR A 255 15.76 -1.67 -7.50
CA THR A 255 16.77 -0.64 -7.39
C THR A 255 16.35 0.37 -6.34
N PHE A 256 17.30 0.77 -5.53
CA PHE A 256 17.17 1.90 -4.63
C PHE A 256 18.03 3.04 -5.14
N HIS A 257 17.48 4.23 -5.11
CA HIS A 257 18.21 5.46 -5.38
C HIS A 257 18.64 6.06 -4.06
N ASP A 258 19.88 6.50 -3.96
CA ASP A 258 20.33 7.29 -2.85
C ASP A 258 20.09 8.78 -3.17
N GLY A 259 19.63 9.53 -2.20
CA GLY A 259 19.42 10.95 -2.27
C GLY A 259 19.97 11.64 -1.03
N GLU A 260 20.13 12.95 -1.11
CA GLU A 260 20.58 13.77 0.02
C GLU A 260 19.51 14.81 0.35
N ALA A 261 19.31 15.04 1.63
CA ALA A 261 18.37 16.04 2.12
C ALA A 261 18.89 16.66 3.41
N ARG A 262 18.54 17.93 3.64
CA ARG A 262 18.85 18.65 4.87
C ARG A 262 17.77 18.39 5.93
N VAL A 263 18.17 18.06 7.13
CA VAL A 263 17.26 17.96 8.27
C VAL A 263 16.75 19.36 8.65
N ILE A 264 15.44 19.56 8.62
CA ILE A 264 14.77 20.80 8.95
C ILE A 264 13.91 20.69 10.22
N GLY A 265 13.71 19.47 10.74
CA GLY A 265 12.93 19.26 11.95
C GLY A 265 12.92 17.81 12.40
N HIS A 266 12.39 17.62 13.61
CA HIS A 266 12.20 16.31 14.24
C HIS A 266 10.71 16.07 14.49
N LEU A 267 10.20 14.93 14.08
CA LEU A 267 8.82 14.50 14.34
C LEU A 267 8.83 13.50 15.51
N PRO A 268 7.96 13.69 16.52
CA PRO A 268 7.92 12.84 17.69
C PRO A 268 7.48 11.41 17.34
N GLY A 269 8.07 10.43 18.02
CA GLY A 269 7.71 9.03 17.88
C GLY A 269 6.40 8.68 18.56
N THR A 270 5.73 7.65 18.02
CA THR A 270 4.50 7.07 18.61
C THR A 270 4.70 5.58 18.89
N GLY A 271 3.81 4.99 19.68
CA GLY A 271 3.89 3.57 20.04
C GLY A 271 5.21 3.23 20.74
N ARG A 272 5.97 2.28 20.20
CA ARG A 272 7.27 1.85 20.74
C ARG A 272 8.35 2.95 20.72
N HIS A 273 8.14 4.00 19.93
CA HIS A 273 9.07 5.13 19.80
C HIS A 273 8.60 6.38 20.55
N LYS A 274 7.59 6.27 21.44
CA LYS A 274 7.12 7.38 22.26
C LYS A 274 8.28 7.91 23.14
N GLY A 275 8.45 9.23 23.13
CA GLY A 275 9.52 9.91 23.89
C GLY A 275 10.86 10.03 23.17
N ARG A 276 11.00 9.52 21.94
CA ARG A 276 12.18 9.65 21.10
C ARG A 276 11.81 10.01 19.66
N LEU A 277 12.79 10.17 18.77
CA LEU A 277 12.57 10.53 17.36
C LEU A 277 11.67 9.50 16.68
N GLY A 278 10.59 9.96 16.06
CA GLY A 278 9.74 9.18 15.15
C GLY A 278 10.25 9.22 13.72
N ALA A 279 10.48 10.42 13.20
CA ALA A 279 11.02 10.66 11.87
C ALA A 279 11.79 11.99 11.82
N LEU A 280 12.73 12.09 10.88
CA LEU A 280 13.34 13.33 10.49
C LEU A 280 12.42 14.03 9.47
N LEU A 281 12.11 15.29 9.67
CA LEU A 281 11.56 16.15 8.62
C LEU A 281 12.75 16.69 7.83
N VAL A 282 12.75 16.47 6.53
CA VAL A 282 13.89 16.82 5.67
C VAL A 282 13.44 17.59 4.43
N GLU A 283 14.36 18.34 3.84
CA GLU A 283 14.15 19.16 2.64
C GLU A 283 15.21 18.85 1.59
N LEU A 284 14.76 18.63 0.34
CA LEU A 284 15.63 18.51 -0.83
C LEU A 284 16.12 19.90 -1.30
N PRO A 285 17.19 19.97 -2.08
CA PRO A 285 17.70 21.25 -2.61
C PRO A 285 16.67 22.10 -3.36
N GLN A 286 15.69 21.47 -3.99
CA GLN A 286 14.59 22.13 -4.71
C GLN A 286 13.41 22.54 -3.80
N GLY A 287 13.52 22.41 -2.47
CA GLY A 287 12.50 22.81 -1.50
C GLY A 287 11.42 21.77 -1.19
N THR A 288 11.49 20.57 -1.78
CA THR A 288 10.54 19.49 -1.49
C THR A 288 10.78 18.93 -0.07
N GLN A 289 9.75 18.97 0.78
CA GLN A 289 9.83 18.50 2.16
C GLN A 289 9.10 17.16 2.34
N PHE A 290 9.70 16.26 3.12
CA PHE A 290 9.10 14.95 3.45
C PHE A 290 9.70 14.38 4.75
N ALA A 291 9.09 13.31 5.27
CA ALA A 291 9.51 12.66 6.50
C ALA A 291 10.30 11.37 6.21
N VAL A 292 11.42 11.18 6.91
CA VAL A 292 12.24 9.96 6.89
C VAL A 292 12.14 9.29 8.27
N GLY A 293 11.32 8.25 8.37
CA GLY A 293 11.02 7.56 9.65
C GLY A 293 11.57 6.13 9.73
N THR A 294 12.03 5.56 8.61
CA THR A 294 12.63 4.22 8.54
C THR A 294 14.14 4.29 8.38
N GLY A 295 14.85 3.19 8.66
CA GLY A 295 16.32 3.10 8.56
C GLY A 295 17.08 3.63 9.79
N LEU A 296 16.42 4.34 10.70
CA LEU A 296 17.04 4.83 11.93
C LEU A 296 17.13 3.70 12.97
N THR A 297 18.29 3.52 13.53
CA THR A 297 18.54 2.66 14.69
C THR A 297 17.97 3.29 15.97
N ASP A 298 17.86 2.51 17.03
CA ASP A 298 17.40 3.02 18.32
C ASP A 298 18.35 4.10 18.88
N ALA A 299 19.65 3.93 18.72
CA ALA A 299 20.66 4.93 19.11
C ALA A 299 20.51 6.25 18.33
N GLU A 300 20.25 6.19 17.02
CA GLU A 300 20.00 7.38 16.20
C GLU A 300 18.66 8.05 16.51
N ARG A 301 17.72 7.33 17.09
CA ARG A 301 16.46 7.92 17.58
C ARG A 301 16.62 8.62 18.93
N GLU A 302 17.55 8.18 19.75
CA GLU A 302 17.89 8.78 21.05
C GLU A 302 18.84 9.97 20.86
N SER A 303 19.83 9.81 19.97
CA SER A 303 20.77 10.87 19.57
C SER A 303 20.55 11.26 18.12
N SER A 304 19.48 12.01 17.91
CA SER A 304 18.98 12.33 16.55
C SER A 304 19.96 13.20 15.77
N PRO A 305 20.07 12.99 14.42
CA PRO A 305 20.76 13.91 13.54
C PRO A 305 20.29 15.36 13.76
N GLY A 306 21.22 16.30 13.94
CA GLY A 306 20.89 17.70 14.24
C GLY A 306 20.18 18.40 13.08
N ILE A 307 19.35 19.40 13.42
CA ILE A 307 18.76 20.30 12.42
C ILE A 307 19.89 21.01 11.68
N GLY A 308 19.78 21.09 10.34
CA GLY A 308 20.81 21.64 9.46
C GLY A 308 21.79 20.59 8.92
N SER A 309 21.91 19.41 9.52
CA SER A 309 22.75 18.34 8.98
C SER A 309 22.20 17.79 7.67
N VAL A 310 23.11 17.36 6.80
CA VAL A 310 22.75 16.65 5.55
C VAL A 310 22.76 15.15 5.83
N ILE A 311 21.71 14.48 5.44
CA ILE A 311 21.62 13.02 5.50
C ILE A 311 21.62 12.41 4.11
N THR A 312 22.18 11.22 3.99
CA THR A 312 21.91 10.32 2.87
C THR A 312 20.70 9.49 3.23
N PHE A 313 19.71 9.44 2.36
CA PHE A 313 18.56 8.57 2.47
C PHE A 313 18.40 7.76 1.19
N ARG A 314 17.78 6.62 1.31
CA ARG A 314 17.48 5.71 0.19
C ARG A 314 16.00 5.72 -0.10
N TYR A 315 15.61 5.75 -1.38
CA TYR A 315 14.21 5.72 -1.81
C TYR A 315 14.03 4.82 -3.04
N GLN A 316 12.80 4.46 -3.37
CA GLN A 316 12.50 3.56 -4.49
C GLN A 316 12.17 4.30 -5.77
N GLU A 317 11.37 5.35 -5.68
CA GLU A 317 10.89 6.15 -6.81
C GLU A 317 10.41 7.53 -6.31
N LEU A 318 10.13 8.43 -7.22
CA LEU A 318 9.48 9.70 -6.93
C LEU A 318 7.98 9.61 -7.23
N THR A 319 7.18 10.33 -6.45
CA THR A 319 5.77 10.60 -6.82
C THR A 319 5.72 11.58 -7.99
N ASP A 320 4.55 11.76 -8.62
CA ASP A 320 4.34 12.77 -9.66
C ASP A 320 4.70 14.20 -9.20
N GLY A 321 4.62 14.46 -7.88
CA GLY A 321 5.05 15.72 -7.26
C GLY A 321 6.52 15.76 -6.84
N GLY A 322 7.36 14.80 -7.26
CA GLY A 322 8.80 14.77 -6.95
C GLY A 322 9.14 14.38 -5.50
N VAL A 323 8.17 13.86 -4.73
CA VAL A 323 8.41 13.40 -3.35
C VAL A 323 8.91 11.95 -3.35
N PRO A 324 10.05 11.65 -2.65
CA PRO A 324 10.56 10.29 -2.54
C PRO A 324 9.55 9.33 -1.88
N ARG A 325 9.32 8.18 -2.50
CA ARG A 325 8.49 7.09 -1.93
C ARG A 325 9.34 6.15 -1.08
N PHE A 326 8.81 5.82 0.10
CA PHE A 326 9.44 4.93 1.08
C PHE A 326 10.86 5.34 1.46
N PRO A 327 11.11 6.64 1.78
CA PRO A 327 12.44 7.09 2.13
C PRO A 327 12.92 6.41 3.42
N SER A 328 14.18 5.97 3.41
CA SER A 328 14.83 5.28 4.52
C SER A 328 16.18 5.93 4.80
N PHE A 329 16.43 6.27 6.04
CA PHE A 329 17.72 6.83 6.48
C PHE A 329 18.86 5.83 6.24
N VAL A 330 20.00 6.32 5.77
CA VAL A 330 21.22 5.54 5.56
C VAL A 330 22.31 6.02 6.50
N ARG A 331 22.61 7.33 6.50
CA ARG A 331 23.67 7.93 7.34
C ARG A 331 23.58 9.45 7.37
N VAL A 332 24.23 10.07 8.34
CA VAL A 332 24.56 11.50 8.30
C VAL A 332 25.83 11.67 7.46
N ARG A 333 25.85 12.64 6.56
CA ARG A 333 27.09 13.03 5.86
C ARG A 333 28.02 13.75 6.84
N ARG A 334 29.23 13.23 6.98
CA ARG A 334 30.26 13.80 7.84
C ARG A 334 31.19 14.77 7.11
N ASP A 335 31.12 14.75 5.78
CA ASP A 335 32.05 15.50 4.93
C ASP A 335 31.26 16.47 4.05
N GLU A 336 31.05 17.67 4.56
CA GLU A 336 31.21 18.94 3.82
C GLU A 336 31.24 20.11 4.79
N PRO A 337 32.29 20.99 4.71
CA PRO A 337 32.17 22.32 5.27
C PRO A 337 31.13 23.07 4.47
N ASN A 338 30.12 23.58 5.17
CA ASN A 338 29.19 24.63 4.84
C ASN A 338 29.33 25.17 3.40
N VAL A 339 28.48 24.71 2.46
CA VAL A 339 28.30 25.38 1.17
C VAL A 339 27.40 26.60 1.39
N ALA A 340 27.87 27.52 2.22
CA ALA A 340 27.54 28.93 2.12
C ALA A 340 28.62 29.55 1.23
N SER A 341 28.16 30.15 0.11
CA SER A 341 28.94 30.95 -0.81
C SER A 341 29.95 30.22 -1.74
N ARG A 342 29.43 29.78 -2.90
CA ARG A 342 30.18 29.98 -4.14
C ARG A 342 29.56 31.18 -4.85
N PRO A 343 30.33 32.27 -5.11
CA PRO A 343 29.86 33.32 -6.00
C PRO A 343 29.74 32.74 -7.40
N GLN A 344 28.59 33.04 -8.04
CA GLN A 344 28.46 32.89 -9.48
C GLN A 344 29.55 33.76 -10.13
N LEU A 345 30.50 33.16 -10.78
CA LEU A 345 31.31 33.81 -11.78
C LEU A 345 30.65 33.58 -13.13
N PHE A 346 30.23 34.67 -13.71
CA PHE A 346 29.81 35.04 -15.06
C PHE A 346 29.80 33.95 -16.14
#